data_32118e2d162c5eae142e8086747ad7ae
#
_entry.id   32118e2d162c5eae142e8086747ad7ae
#
_cell.length_a   1.000
_cell.length_b   1.000
_cell.length_c   1.000
_cell.angle_alpha   90.00
_cell.angle_beta   90.00
_cell.angle_gamma   90.00
#
_symmetry.space_group_name_H-M   'P 1'
#
loop_
_entity.id
_entity.type
_entity.pdbx_description
1 polymer ?
#
loop_
_entity_poly.entity_id
_entity_poly.type
_entity_poly.pdbx_seq_one_letter_code
_entity_poly.pdbx_strand_id
1 'polypeptide(L)'
;MRWTSRARREPQEPVKPRVARHGRHGRVGRSALTKPPLPAIGSRYDRFNMVFLSAVDALRHEWPELRAVRFELGSLPINESDERMPRWNVDRDNGLIIVHRIVIERLDKAHGQPLNRTDEFHRRLLIENAVFGAAAEYLGRDPYDLGADPFH
;
A
#
# COMPACT_ATOMS: atom_id res chain seq x y z
N MET A 1 -16.56 3.48 -76.52
CA MET A 1 -16.38 2.41 -75.50
C MET A 1 -14.97 2.46 -74.99
N ARG A 2 -14.77 2.95 -73.76
CA ARG A 2 -13.44 2.99 -73.12
C ARG A 2 -13.39 1.85 -72.09
N TRP A 3 -12.52 0.93 -72.31
CA TRP A 3 -12.23 -0.14 -71.34
C TRP A 3 -11.28 0.41 -70.30
N THR A 4 -11.71 0.47 -69.03
CA THR A 4 -10.87 0.77 -67.88
C THR A 4 -10.22 -0.51 -67.41
N SER A 5 -8.92 -0.61 -67.56
CA SER A 5 -8.11 -1.72 -67.02
C SER A 5 -8.13 -1.70 -65.50
N ARG A 6 -8.66 -2.78 -64.96
CA ARG A 6 -8.70 -3.04 -63.51
C ARG A 6 -7.27 -3.33 -63.04
N ALA A 7 -6.64 -2.39 -62.38
CA ALA A 7 -5.32 -2.60 -61.79
C ALA A 7 -5.37 -3.79 -60.82
N ARG A 8 -4.52 -4.77 -61.09
CA ARG A 8 -4.30 -5.95 -60.25
C ARG A 8 -3.66 -5.48 -58.95
N ARG A 9 -4.37 -5.57 -57.83
CA ARG A 9 -3.84 -5.33 -56.50
C ARG A 9 -2.79 -6.41 -56.22
N GLU A 10 -1.54 -6.01 -56.09
CA GLU A 10 -0.46 -6.89 -55.60
C GLU A 10 -0.80 -7.34 -54.17
N PRO A 11 -0.48 -8.61 -53.83
CA PRO A 11 -0.66 -9.10 -52.48
C PRO A 11 0.29 -8.33 -51.54
N GLN A 12 -0.27 -7.56 -50.60
CA GLN A 12 0.52 -6.94 -49.57
C GLN A 12 1.12 -8.04 -48.71
N GLU A 13 2.47 -8.04 -48.64
CA GLU A 13 3.20 -8.88 -47.71
C GLU A 13 2.70 -8.64 -46.25
N PRO A 14 2.55 -9.71 -45.45
CA PRO A 14 2.13 -9.56 -44.08
C PRO A 14 3.14 -8.71 -43.32
N VAL A 15 2.68 -7.57 -42.81
CA VAL A 15 3.48 -6.66 -41.98
C VAL A 15 3.98 -7.45 -40.78
N LYS A 16 5.28 -7.72 -40.73
CA LYS A 16 5.91 -8.37 -39.58
C LYS A 16 5.61 -7.53 -38.33
N PRO A 17 5.10 -8.13 -37.25
CA PRO A 17 4.82 -7.37 -36.03
C PRO A 17 6.10 -6.70 -35.56
N ARG A 18 6.05 -5.38 -35.40
CA ARG A 18 7.15 -4.61 -34.84
C ARG A 18 7.48 -5.17 -33.45
N VAL A 19 8.60 -5.85 -33.35
CA VAL A 19 9.12 -6.31 -32.07
C VAL A 19 9.25 -5.06 -31.17
N ALA A 20 8.46 -5.03 -30.11
CA ALA A 20 8.44 -3.91 -29.19
C ALA A 20 9.87 -3.63 -28.69
N ARG A 21 10.32 -2.38 -28.79
CA ARG A 21 11.69 -1.94 -28.42
C ARG A 21 12.05 -2.20 -26.95
N HIS A 22 11.11 -2.69 -26.14
CA HIS A 22 11.30 -3.01 -24.72
C HIS A 22 11.94 -4.40 -24.45
N GLY A 23 12.22 -5.20 -25.48
CA GLY A 23 12.91 -6.49 -25.36
C GLY A 23 14.43 -6.41 -25.17
N ARG A 24 15.01 -5.21 -25.08
CA ARG A 24 16.48 -5.02 -25.02
C ARG A 24 17.17 -5.59 -23.78
N HIS A 25 16.40 -5.96 -22.76
CA HIS A 25 16.94 -6.51 -21.51
C HIS A 25 16.50 -7.95 -21.23
N GLY A 26 16.11 -8.72 -22.25
CA GLY A 26 15.78 -10.14 -22.09
C GLY A 26 14.59 -10.44 -21.16
N ARG A 27 13.90 -9.42 -20.67
CA ARG A 27 12.68 -9.57 -19.87
C ARG A 27 11.47 -9.63 -20.81
N VAL A 28 11.39 -10.71 -21.56
CA VAL A 28 10.11 -11.09 -22.18
C VAL A 28 9.10 -11.16 -21.06
N GLY A 29 8.05 -10.31 -21.14
CA GLY A 29 7.01 -10.29 -20.12
C GLY A 29 6.57 -11.72 -19.84
N ARG A 30 6.60 -12.12 -18.58
CA ARG A 30 6.14 -13.44 -18.16
C ARG A 30 4.75 -13.67 -18.75
N SER A 31 4.56 -14.78 -19.44
CA SER A 31 3.26 -15.15 -20.00
C SER A 31 2.22 -15.18 -18.88
N ALA A 32 0.94 -14.96 -19.20
CA ALA A 32 -0.15 -15.02 -18.24
C ALA A 32 -0.17 -16.33 -17.42
N LEU A 33 0.33 -17.42 -18.01
CA LEU A 33 0.48 -18.72 -17.37
C LEU A 33 1.63 -18.79 -16.33
N THR A 34 2.62 -17.89 -16.39
CA THR A 34 3.75 -17.85 -15.46
C THR A 34 3.59 -16.79 -14.36
N LYS A 35 2.52 -16.00 -14.40
CA LYS A 35 2.13 -15.17 -13.28
C LYS A 35 1.40 -16.07 -12.27
N PRO A 36 2.01 -16.38 -11.13
CA PRO A 36 1.24 -17.08 -10.10
C PRO A 36 0.02 -16.23 -9.75
N PRO A 37 -1.17 -16.82 -9.59
CA PRO A 37 -2.37 -16.11 -9.14
C PRO A 37 -2.25 -15.61 -7.71
N LEU A 38 -1.15 -15.92 -7.04
CA LEU A 38 -0.83 -15.48 -5.68
C LEU A 38 -0.23 -14.07 -5.71
N PRO A 39 -0.63 -13.18 -4.77
CA PRO A 39 0.04 -11.91 -4.58
C PRO A 39 1.53 -12.14 -4.36
N ALA A 40 2.38 -11.24 -4.87
CA ALA A 40 3.82 -11.34 -4.70
C ALA A 40 4.16 -11.32 -3.20
N ILE A 41 4.59 -12.47 -2.68
CA ILE A 41 5.04 -12.61 -1.30
C ILE A 41 6.21 -11.65 -1.08
N GLY A 42 6.15 -10.82 -0.03
CA GLY A 42 7.19 -9.83 0.27
C GLY A 42 6.97 -8.47 -0.41
N SER A 43 5.76 -8.18 -0.91
CA SER A 43 5.40 -6.84 -1.36
C SER A 43 5.50 -5.83 -0.20
N ARG A 44 5.55 -4.53 -0.52
CA ARG A 44 5.48 -3.47 0.51
C ARG A 44 4.23 -3.58 1.36
N TYR A 45 3.12 -3.98 0.74
CA TYR A 45 1.86 -4.21 1.43
C TYR A 45 1.98 -5.35 2.45
N ASP A 46 2.56 -6.49 2.05
CA ASP A 46 2.68 -7.64 2.95
C ASP A 46 3.55 -7.32 4.15
N ARG A 47 4.67 -6.63 3.94
CA ARG A 47 5.56 -6.19 5.03
C ARG A 47 4.86 -5.22 5.98
N PHE A 48 4.11 -4.25 5.44
CA PHE A 48 3.32 -3.33 6.25
C PHE A 48 2.28 -4.11 7.07
N ASN A 49 1.53 -4.99 6.41
CA ASN A 49 0.49 -5.79 7.04
C ASN A 49 1.04 -6.71 8.15
N MET A 50 2.20 -7.30 7.95
CA MET A 50 2.86 -8.12 8.99
C MET A 50 3.18 -7.30 10.24
N VAL A 51 3.75 -6.12 10.10
CA VAL A 51 4.06 -5.22 11.24
C VAL A 51 2.78 -4.76 11.91
N PHE A 52 1.79 -4.34 11.12
CA PHE A 52 0.47 -3.93 11.60
C PHE A 52 -0.19 -5.03 12.46
N LEU A 53 -0.29 -6.26 11.94
CA LEU A 53 -0.88 -7.38 12.67
C LEU A 53 -0.09 -7.73 13.93
N SER A 54 1.23 -7.70 13.88
CA SER A 54 2.09 -7.94 15.05
C SER A 54 1.85 -6.90 16.15
N ALA A 55 1.72 -5.62 15.78
CA ALA A 55 1.43 -4.55 16.73
C ALA A 55 0.03 -4.70 17.35
N VAL A 56 -0.98 -5.05 16.54
CA VAL A 56 -2.34 -5.31 17.02
C VAL A 56 -2.37 -6.49 17.99
N ASP A 57 -1.66 -7.58 17.67
CA ASP A 57 -1.61 -8.76 18.55
C ASP A 57 -0.93 -8.45 19.88
N ALA A 58 0.15 -7.66 19.88
CA ALA A 58 0.80 -7.20 21.10
C ALA A 58 -0.17 -6.37 21.98
N LEU A 59 -0.87 -5.41 21.38
CA LEU A 59 -1.86 -4.59 22.08
C LEU A 59 -3.00 -5.43 22.67
N ARG A 60 -3.53 -6.39 21.93
CA ARG A 60 -4.60 -7.28 22.42
C ARG A 60 -4.15 -8.20 23.56
N HIS A 61 -2.86 -8.50 23.61
CA HIS A 61 -2.27 -9.27 24.69
C HIS A 61 -2.22 -8.44 25.99
N GLU A 62 -1.76 -7.22 25.90
CA GLU A 62 -1.58 -6.32 27.05
C GLU A 62 -2.89 -5.64 27.49
N TRP A 63 -3.75 -5.31 26.53
CA TRP A 63 -4.99 -4.57 26.73
C TRP A 63 -6.23 -5.40 26.36
N PRO A 64 -6.83 -6.11 27.31
CA PRO A 64 -7.97 -6.98 27.04
C PRO A 64 -9.17 -6.27 26.40
N GLU A 65 -9.34 -4.96 26.65
CA GLU A 65 -10.39 -4.12 26.08
C GLU A 65 -10.32 -4.04 24.55
N LEU A 66 -9.13 -4.18 23.99
CA LEU A 66 -8.90 -4.15 22.54
C LEU A 66 -9.21 -5.48 21.84
N ARG A 67 -9.51 -6.56 22.57
CA ARG A 67 -9.80 -7.87 21.96
C ARG A 67 -11.10 -7.86 21.15
N ALA A 68 -12.08 -7.07 21.57
CA ALA A 68 -13.35 -6.90 20.87
C ALA A 68 -13.28 -5.86 19.74
N VAL A 69 -12.20 -5.08 19.66
CA VAL A 69 -12.04 -4.02 18.67
C VAL A 69 -11.54 -4.59 17.35
N ARG A 70 -12.17 -4.16 16.26
CA ARG A 70 -11.75 -4.49 14.90
C ARG A 70 -10.68 -3.49 14.45
N PHE A 71 -9.54 -4.01 14.04
CA PHE A 71 -8.49 -3.24 13.42
C PHE A 71 -8.47 -3.53 11.93
N GLU A 72 -8.59 -2.49 11.11
CA GLU A 72 -8.60 -2.58 9.65
C GLU A 72 -7.50 -1.72 9.03
N LEU A 73 -6.96 -2.18 7.92
CA LEU A 73 -5.96 -1.46 7.16
C LEU A 73 -6.63 -0.79 5.96
N GLY A 74 -6.78 0.53 6.03
CA GLY A 74 -7.26 1.37 4.93
C GLY A 74 -6.12 1.86 4.03
N SER A 75 -6.43 2.22 2.78
CA SER A 75 -5.47 2.84 1.87
C SER A 75 -5.33 4.33 2.14
N LEU A 76 -6.43 5.08 2.02
CA LEU A 76 -6.54 6.52 2.25
C LEU A 76 -7.85 6.82 2.99
N PRO A 77 -7.90 7.89 3.81
CA PRO A 77 -9.15 8.36 4.37
C PRO A 77 -10.09 8.88 3.27
N ILE A 78 -11.39 8.75 3.48
CA ILE A 78 -12.41 9.14 2.50
C ILE A 78 -12.64 10.67 2.48
N ASN A 79 -12.17 11.40 3.49
CA ASN A 79 -12.40 12.83 3.62
C ASN A 79 -11.41 13.64 2.78
N GLU A 80 -11.94 14.31 1.75
CA GLU A 80 -11.16 15.16 0.83
C GLU A 80 -10.86 16.57 1.37
N SER A 81 -11.39 16.96 2.55
CA SER A 81 -11.44 18.35 2.99
C SER A 81 -10.35 18.80 3.96
N ASP A 82 -9.48 17.91 4.43
CA ASP A 82 -8.44 18.26 5.39
C ASP A 82 -7.07 18.39 4.73
N GLU A 83 -6.42 19.55 4.95
CA GLU A 83 -5.01 19.79 4.56
C GLU A 83 -4.04 18.75 5.19
N ARG A 84 -4.49 18.07 6.26
CA ARG A 84 -3.75 16.99 6.93
C ARG A 84 -4.57 15.71 6.91
N MET A 85 -4.20 14.79 6.06
CA MET A 85 -4.81 13.46 6.03
C MET A 85 -4.55 12.73 7.35
N PRO A 86 -5.58 12.26 8.07
CA PRO A 86 -5.40 11.52 9.31
C PRO A 86 -4.69 10.18 9.05
N ARG A 87 -3.84 9.79 9.98
CA ARG A 87 -3.13 8.49 9.92
C ARG A 87 -4.05 7.32 10.23
N TRP A 88 -5.09 7.58 11.01
CA TRP A 88 -6.11 6.61 11.41
C TRP A 88 -7.45 7.29 11.66
N ASN A 89 -8.50 6.50 11.70
CA ASN A 89 -9.84 6.89 12.14
C ASN A 89 -10.29 5.92 13.23
N VAL A 90 -10.93 6.47 14.27
CA VAL A 90 -11.46 5.70 15.39
C VAL A 90 -12.98 5.86 15.42
N ASP A 91 -13.68 4.75 15.35
CA ASP A 91 -15.14 4.65 15.54
C ASP A 91 -15.41 3.84 16.80
N ARG A 92 -15.64 4.55 17.91
CA ARG A 92 -15.90 3.92 19.21
C ARG A 92 -17.24 3.22 19.27
N ASP A 93 -18.23 3.75 18.58
CA ASP A 93 -19.60 3.23 18.62
C ASP A 93 -19.67 1.85 17.94
N ASN A 94 -18.91 1.66 16.88
CA ASN A 94 -18.83 0.41 16.15
C ASN A 94 -17.64 -0.48 16.56
N GLY A 95 -16.80 -0.03 17.49
CA GLY A 95 -15.61 -0.74 17.92
C GLY A 95 -14.62 -0.97 16.78
N LEU A 96 -14.36 0.05 15.95
CA LEU A 96 -13.56 -0.03 14.75
C LEU A 96 -12.42 0.98 14.75
N ILE A 97 -11.22 0.54 14.42
CA ILE A 97 -10.05 1.38 14.18
C ILE A 97 -9.55 1.10 12.77
N ILE A 98 -9.44 2.15 11.95
CA ILE A 98 -8.90 2.07 10.59
C ILE A 98 -7.57 2.81 10.54
N VAL A 99 -6.50 2.12 10.16
CA VAL A 99 -5.15 2.70 10.00
C VAL A 99 -4.86 2.89 8.51
N HIS A 100 -4.49 4.11 8.10
CA HIS A 100 -4.31 4.48 6.69
C HIS A 100 -2.87 4.28 6.22
N ARG A 101 -2.62 3.17 5.55
CA ARG A 101 -1.28 2.76 5.09
C ARG A 101 -0.57 3.82 4.25
N ILE A 102 -1.26 4.38 3.23
CA ILE A 102 -0.62 5.32 2.28
C ILE A 102 -0.24 6.62 2.98
N VAL A 103 -1.04 7.08 3.94
CA VAL A 103 -0.72 8.28 4.71
C VAL A 103 0.56 8.08 5.51
N ILE A 104 0.69 6.94 6.21
CA ILE A 104 1.89 6.61 7.00
C ILE A 104 3.11 6.48 6.09
N GLU A 105 3.00 5.78 4.95
CA GLU A 105 4.10 5.65 3.99
C GLU A 105 4.51 6.98 3.33
N ARG A 106 3.59 7.96 3.20
CA ARG A 106 3.89 9.29 2.65
C ARG A 106 4.48 10.26 3.66
N LEU A 107 4.19 10.10 4.94
CA LEU A 107 4.76 10.95 6.00
C LEU A 107 6.28 10.81 6.07
N ASP A 108 6.82 9.65 5.75
CA ASP A 108 8.25 9.46 5.55
C ASP A 108 8.85 10.47 4.54
N LYS A 109 8.04 10.97 3.62
CA LYS A 109 8.46 11.93 2.60
C LYS A 109 8.42 13.39 3.07
N ALA A 110 7.63 13.69 4.10
CA ALA A 110 7.40 15.06 4.55
C ALA A 110 8.54 15.63 5.40
N HIS A 111 9.43 14.80 5.93
CA HIS A 111 10.54 15.23 6.77
C HIS A 111 11.82 15.61 6.02
N GLY A 112 11.75 15.81 4.68
CA GLY A 112 12.86 16.37 3.88
C GLY A 112 14.09 15.45 3.74
N GLN A 113 14.06 14.25 4.26
CA GLN A 113 15.09 13.26 4.06
C GLN A 113 14.83 12.48 2.77
N PRO A 114 15.82 12.35 1.88
CA PRO A 114 15.64 11.52 0.69
C PRO A 114 15.45 10.06 1.12
N LEU A 115 14.32 9.50 0.74
CA LEU A 115 13.83 8.14 1.07
C LEU A 115 14.70 6.98 0.57
N ASN A 116 15.90 7.22 0.13
CA ASN A 116 16.80 6.18 -0.34
C ASN A 116 17.33 5.25 0.77
N ARG A 117 17.03 5.56 2.03
CA ARG A 117 17.39 4.74 3.18
C ARG A 117 16.34 4.82 4.27
N THR A 118 15.08 4.52 3.97
CA THR A 118 14.19 4.14 5.05
C THR A 118 14.70 2.81 5.59
N ASP A 119 15.45 2.90 6.65
CA ASP A 119 15.79 1.76 7.48
C ASP A 119 14.49 1.01 7.80
N GLU A 120 14.50 -0.29 7.66
CA GLU A 120 13.34 -1.14 7.92
C GLU A 120 12.86 -0.97 9.37
N PHE A 121 13.79 -0.68 10.28
CA PHE A 121 13.52 -0.35 11.67
C PHE A 121 12.67 0.93 11.81
N HIS A 122 13.04 2.02 11.15
CA HIS A 122 12.28 3.28 11.20
C HIS A 122 10.86 3.11 10.64
N ARG A 123 10.73 2.37 9.53
CA ARG A 123 9.40 2.06 8.97
C ARG A 123 8.54 1.26 9.93
N ARG A 124 9.13 0.29 10.62
CA ARG A 124 8.45 -0.49 11.64
C ARG A 124 7.94 0.40 12.77
N LEU A 125 8.79 1.28 13.31
CA LEU A 125 8.42 2.23 14.36
C LEU A 125 7.26 3.13 13.95
N LEU A 126 7.25 3.65 12.72
CA LEU A 126 6.16 4.51 12.23
C LEU A 126 4.81 3.76 12.19
N ILE A 127 4.83 2.51 11.80
CA ILE A 127 3.62 1.67 11.77
C ILE A 127 3.16 1.37 13.19
N GLU A 128 4.06 0.94 14.06
CA GLU A 128 3.76 0.64 15.46
C GLU A 128 3.21 1.88 16.17
N ASN A 129 3.84 3.05 16.01
CA ASN A 129 3.37 4.30 16.59
C ASN A 129 1.97 4.70 16.09
N ALA A 130 1.65 4.47 14.82
CA ALA A 130 0.32 4.74 14.31
C ALA A 130 -0.73 3.80 14.92
N VAL A 131 -0.42 2.52 15.07
CA VAL A 131 -1.32 1.53 15.69
C VAL A 131 -1.52 1.83 17.18
N PHE A 132 -0.45 2.14 17.90
CA PHE A 132 -0.51 2.48 19.34
C PHE A 132 -1.24 3.79 19.56
N GLY A 133 -0.98 4.82 18.73
CA GLY A 133 -1.70 6.09 18.81
C GLY A 133 -3.21 5.94 18.57
N ALA A 134 -3.58 5.14 17.58
CA ALA A 134 -4.99 4.85 17.30
C ALA A 134 -5.67 4.08 18.45
N ALA A 135 -4.99 3.09 19.01
CA ALA A 135 -5.48 2.34 20.16
C ALA A 135 -5.61 3.23 21.42
N ALA A 136 -4.65 4.10 21.65
CA ALA A 136 -4.68 5.06 22.76
C ALA A 136 -5.86 6.02 22.64
N GLU A 137 -6.09 6.56 21.45
CA GLU A 137 -7.25 7.40 21.16
C GLU A 137 -8.56 6.65 21.42
N TYR A 138 -8.65 5.37 20.98
CA TYR A 138 -9.83 4.55 21.23
C TYR A 138 -10.09 4.35 22.71
N LEU A 139 -9.06 4.07 23.50
CA LEU A 139 -9.16 3.86 24.96
C LEU A 139 -9.27 5.16 25.75
N GLY A 140 -9.04 6.33 25.14
CA GLY A 140 -8.95 7.61 25.84
C GLY A 140 -7.75 7.70 26.77
N ARG A 141 -6.61 7.07 26.41
CA ARG A 141 -5.36 7.04 27.16
C ARG A 141 -4.26 7.82 26.46
N ASP A 142 -3.17 8.08 27.16
CA ASP A 142 -1.98 8.67 26.56
C ASP A 142 -1.29 7.61 25.68
N PRO A 143 -0.86 7.96 24.43
CA PRO A 143 -0.11 7.07 23.57
C PRO A 143 1.14 6.46 24.22
N TYR A 144 1.79 7.18 25.12
CA TYR A 144 2.96 6.69 25.88
C TYR A 144 2.65 5.51 26.79
N ASP A 145 1.45 5.47 27.36
CA ASP A 145 1.03 4.37 28.22
C ASP A 145 0.95 3.03 27.42
N LEU A 146 0.77 3.12 26.12
CA LEU A 146 0.68 1.98 25.21
C LEU A 146 2.03 1.65 24.53
N GLY A 147 3.08 2.44 24.78
CA GLY A 147 4.42 2.20 24.22
C GLY A 147 4.70 2.94 22.91
N ALA A 148 3.89 3.95 22.55
CA ALA A 148 4.20 4.83 21.43
C ALA A 148 5.45 5.69 21.76
N ASP A 149 6.39 5.77 20.81
CA ASP A 149 7.57 6.63 20.98
C ASP A 149 7.24 8.07 20.59
N PRO A 150 7.46 9.05 21.49
CA PRO A 150 7.12 10.45 21.23
C PRO A 150 7.98 11.14 20.18
N PHE A 151 9.13 10.57 19.87
CA PHE A 151 10.13 11.19 19.01
C PHE A 151 10.10 10.70 17.56
N HIS A 152 9.10 9.91 17.20
CA HIS A 152 8.93 9.39 15.83
C HIS A 152 7.56 9.70 15.22
#